data_1c350216710b5d5e51b39f6deb8f3dea
#
_entry.id   1c350216710b5d5e51b39f6deb8f3dea
#
_cell.length_a   1.000
_cell.length_b   1.000
_cell.length_c   1.000
_cell.angle_alpha   90.00
_cell.angle_beta   90.00
_cell.angle_gamma   90.00
#
_symmetry.space_group_name_H-M   'P 1'
#
loop_
_entity.id
_entity.type
_entity.pdbx_description
1 polymer ?
#
loop_
_entity_poly.entity_id
_entity_poly.type
_entity_poly.pdbx_seq_one_letter_code
_entity_poly.pdbx_strand_id
1 'polypeptide(L)'
;MNMNSYSCCSSNKKKNVTDLFALLKLVSDNSRLKILCILQKDEHCVCELMKETNLSQSLISHHLRDLKDVNLVSDRKEGNWVHYSLTDEGKRITNLLFQI
;
A
#
# COMPACT_ATOMS: atom_id res chain seq x y z
N MET A 1 -19.60 19.39 -13.39
CA MET A 1 -18.23 19.21 -13.68
C MET A 1 -18.01 18.53 -14.97
N ASN A 2 -17.18 19.09 -15.70
CA ASN A 2 -16.91 18.65 -17.01
C ASN A 2 -16.00 17.42 -17.02
N MET A 3 -16.42 16.42 -17.74
CA MET A 3 -15.62 15.22 -17.85
C MET A 3 -14.31 15.43 -18.58
N ASN A 4 -14.21 16.55 -19.28
CA ASN A 4 -12.97 16.85 -19.98
C ASN A 4 -11.77 16.95 -19.08
N SER A 5 -12.02 17.29 -17.84
CA SER A 5 -10.91 17.36 -16.90
C SER A 5 -10.19 16.04 -16.79
N TYR A 6 -10.81 14.97 -17.19
CA TYR A 6 -10.18 13.67 -17.12
C TYR A 6 -9.21 13.41 -18.24
N SER A 7 -9.41 14.04 -19.37
CA SER A 7 -8.43 13.88 -20.42
C SER A 7 -7.12 14.53 -20.01
N CYS A 8 -7.19 15.54 -19.18
CA CYS A 8 -5.96 16.11 -18.64
C CYS A 8 -5.22 15.12 -17.78
N CYS A 9 -5.94 14.29 -17.05
CA CYS A 9 -5.30 13.29 -16.22
C CYS A 9 -4.59 12.26 -17.06
N SER A 10 -5.13 11.90 -18.18
CA SER A 10 -4.52 10.90 -19.04
C SER A 10 -3.37 11.45 -19.84
N SER A 11 -3.29 12.76 -20.02
CA SER A 11 -2.30 13.35 -20.91
C SER A 11 -0.93 13.47 -20.29
N ASN A 12 -0.83 13.37 -18.98
CA ASN A 12 0.46 13.43 -18.32
C ASN A 12 0.78 12.06 -17.76
N LYS A 13 1.86 11.93 -17.07
CA LYS A 13 2.32 10.65 -16.60
C LYS A 13 1.63 10.19 -15.32
N LYS A 14 0.66 10.95 -14.87
CA LYS A 14 -0.08 10.59 -13.68
C LYS A 14 -1.10 9.52 -14.00
N LYS A 15 -1.57 8.87 -12.95
CA LYS A 15 -2.59 7.86 -13.08
C LYS A 15 -3.88 8.47 -13.61
N ASN A 16 -4.55 7.75 -14.49
CA ASN A 16 -5.87 8.16 -14.94
C ASN A 16 -6.91 7.72 -13.92
N VAL A 17 -8.18 7.98 -14.23
CA VAL A 17 -9.28 7.67 -13.30
C VAL A 17 -9.35 6.18 -13.01
N THR A 18 -9.14 5.36 -14.03
CA THR A 18 -9.19 3.91 -13.84
C THR A 18 -8.10 3.42 -12.89
N ASP A 19 -6.89 3.93 -13.07
CA ASP A 19 -5.78 3.57 -12.20
C ASP A 19 -6.01 4.03 -10.78
N LEU A 20 -6.54 5.24 -10.62
CA LEU A 20 -6.84 5.78 -9.31
C LEU A 20 -7.93 4.97 -8.62
N PHE A 21 -8.96 4.59 -9.36
CA PHE A 21 -10.03 3.78 -8.81
C PHE A 21 -9.48 2.44 -8.31
N ALA A 22 -8.63 1.80 -9.12
CA ALA A 22 -8.05 0.52 -8.74
C ALA A 22 -7.21 0.65 -7.47
N LEU A 23 -6.43 1.70 -7.36
CA LEU A 23 -5.62 1.94 -6.18
C LEU A 23 -6.49 2.17 -4.95
N LEU A 24 -7.49 3.04 -5.07
CA LEU A 24 -8.39 3.33 -3.95
C LEU A 24 -9.15 2.09 -3.52
N LYS A 25 -9.57 1.27 -4.48
CA LYS A 25 -10.26 0.03 -4.16
C LYS A 25 -9.34 -0.91 -3.40
N LEU A 26 -8.09 -0.98 -3.79
CA LEU A 26 -7.12 -1.83 -3.13
C LEU A 26 -6.89 -1.41 -1.68
N VAL A 27 -6.71 -0.12 -1.44
CA VAL A 27 -6.43 0.37 -0.09
C VAL A 27 -7.70 0.55 0.75
N SER A 28 -8.87 0.42 0.14
CA SER A 28 -10.14 0.51 0.86
C SER A 28 -10.44 -0.83 1.55
N ASP A 29 -9.54 -1.20 2.44
CA ASP A 29 -9.63 -2.44 3.20
C ASP A 29 -9.01 -2.18 4.57
N ASN A 30 -9.74 -2.50 5.61
CA ASN A 30 -9.31 -2.21 6.98
C ASN A 30 -7.95 -2.82 7.28
N SER A 31 -7.77 -4.09 6.92
CA SER A 31 -6.51 -4.78 7.21
C SER A 31 -5.33 -4.17 6.46
N ARG A 32 -5.53 -3.81 5.19
CA ARG A 32 -4.46 -3.19 4.41
C ARG A 32 -4.10 -1.82 4.95
N LEU A 33 -5.11 -1.04 5.36
CA LEU A 33 -4.85 0.26 5.96
C LEU A 33 -4.08 0.13 7.27
N LYS A 34 -4.39 -0.89 8.07
CA LYS A 34 -3.63 -1.14 9.29
C LYS A 34 -2.18 -1.46 9.00
N ILE A 35 -1.93 -2.29 8.00
CA ILE A 35 -0.57 -2.65 7.61
C ILE A 35 0.18 -1.40 7.15
N LEU A 36 -0.43 -0.61 6.29
CA LEU A 36 0.20 0.62 5.82
C LEU A 36 0.52 1.57 6.98
N CYS A 37 -0.40 1.69 7.91
CA CYS A 37 -0.20 2.54 9.09
C CYS A 37 0.99 2.08 9.91
N ILE A 38 1.10 0.78 10.14
CA ILE A 38 2.21 0.21 10.90
C ILE A 38 3.53 0.44 10.18
N LEU A 39 3.55 0.22 8.88
CA LEU A 39 4.76 0.37 8.08
C LEU A 39 5.19 1.84 7.92
N GLN A 40 4.31 2.79 8.21
CA GLN A 40 4.73 4.20 8.25
C GLN A 40 5.81 4.44 9.28
N LYS A 41 5.78 3.69 10.36
CA LYS A 41 6.70 3.91 11.47
C LYS A 41 8.07 3.30 11.19
N ASP A 42 8.09 2.10 10.64
CA ASP A 42 9.32 1.36 10.46
C ASP A 42 9.05 0.10 9.66
N GLU A 43 10.12 -0.55 9.20
CA GLU A 43 9.96 -1.85 8.55
C GLU A 43 9.56 -2.90 9.57
N HIS A 44 8.83 -3.90 9.11
CA HIS A 44 8.33 -5.00 9.95
C HIS A 44 8.41 -6.30 9.18
N CYS A 45 8.66 -7.39 9.90
CA CYS A 45 8.52 -8.73 9.32
C CYS A 45 7.08 -9.20 9.54
N VAL A 46 6.73 -10.30 8.86
CA VAL A 46 5.36 -10.83 8.95
C VAL A 46 4.98 -11.16 10.39
N CYS A 47 5.91 -11.72 11.16
CA CYS A 47 5.67 -12.03 12.56
C CYS A 47 5.23 -10.82 13.37
N GLU A 48 5.91 -9.71 13.15
CA GLU A 48 5.59 -8.49 13.87
C GLU A 48 4.23 -7.93 13.45
N LEU A 49 3.94 -8.01 12.16
CA LEU A 49 2.65 -7.56 11.67
C LEU A 49 1.51 -8.43 12.23
N MET A 50 1.75 -9.73 12.36
CA MET A 50 0.76 -10.61 12.97
C MET A 50 0.46 -10.21 14.41
N LYS A 51 1.48 -9.88 15.16
CA LYS A 51 1.30 -9.46 16.55
C LYS A 51 0.49 -8.18 16.66
N GLU A 52 0.76 -7.22 15.78
CA GLU A 52 0.11 -5.92 15.88
C GLU A 52 -1.30 -5.91 15.30
N THR A 53 -1.61 -6.83 14.39
CA THR A 53 -2.92 -6.83 13.74
C THR A 53 -3.83 -7.96 14.15
N ASN A 54 -3.29 -9.01 14.77
CA ASN A 54 -4.01 -10.25 15.07
C ASN A 54 -4.53 -10.95 13.80
N LEU A 55 -3.94 -10.66 12.66
CA LEU A 55 -4.30 -11.35 11.43
C LEU A 55 -3.42 -12.57 11.25
N SER A 56 -3.91 -13.54 10.49
CA SER A 56 -3.16 -14.75 10.21
C SER A 56 -1.98 -14.45 9.30
N GLN A 57 -0.98 -15.31 9.33
CA GLN A 57 0.18 -15.19 8.44
C GLN A 57 -0.27 -15.20 6.98
N SER A 58 -1.19 -16.09 6.66
CA SER A 58 -1.67 -16.26 5.30
C SER A 58 -2.32 -14.97 4.79
N LEU A 59 -3.14 -14.34 5.62
CA LEU A 59 -3.84 -13.13 5.23
C LEU A 59 -2.87 -11.96 5.09
N ILE A 60 -1.93 -11.83 6.02
CA ILE A 60 -0.92 -10.77 5.94
C ILE A 60 -0.08 -10.93 4.69
N SER A 61 0.35 -12.15 4.40
CA SER A 61 1.15 -12.42 3.21
C SER A 61 0.40 -12.07 1.94
N HIS A 62 -0.90 -12.36 1.92
CA HIS A 62 -1.75 -12.01 0.79
C HIS A 62 -1.83 -10.49 0.61
N HIS A 63 -2.07 -9.78 1.69
CA HIS A 63 -2.14 -8.31 1.63
C HIS A 63 -0.82 -7.69 1.20
N LEU A 64 0.27 -8.18 1.75
CA LEU A 64 1.60 -7.66 1.40
C LEU A 64 1.92 -7.89 -0.07
N ARG A 65 1.53 -9.05 -0.61
CA ARG A 65 1.74 -9.32 -2.02
C ARG A 65 0.97 -8.33 -2.88
N ASP A 66 -0.29 -8.08 -2.55
CA ASP A 66 -1.10 -7.14 -3.30
C ASP A 66 -0.55 -5.72 -3.23
N LEU A 67 -0.08 -5.31 -2.06
CA LEU A 67 0.52 -4.00 -1.88
C LEU A 67 1.84 -3.88 -2.62
N LYS A 68 2.60 -4.96 -2.67
CA LYS A 68 3.85 -4.98 -3.39
C LYS A 68 3.62 -4.89 -4.90
N ASP A 69 2.58 -5.56 -5.39
CA ASP A 69 2.26 -5.56 -6.82
C ASP A 69 1.95 -4.16 -7.33
N VAL A 70 1.43 -3.28 -6.49
CA VAL A 70 1.15 -1.89 -6.87
C VAL A 70 2.24 -0.94 -6.38
N ASN A 71 3.38 -1.48 -5.97
CA ASN A 71 4.56 -0.69 -5.60
C ASN A 71 4.37 0.21 -4.38
N LEU A 72 3.54 -0.21 -3.45
CA LEU A 72 3.39 0.53 -2.18
C LEU A 72 4.31 -0.01 -1.10
N VAL A 73 4.66 -1.28 -1.16
CA VAL A 73 5.61 -1.87 -0.22
C VAL A 73 6.70 -2.60 -0.98
N SER A 74 7.83 -2.76 -0.32
CA SER A 74 8.94 -3.55 -0.81
C SER A 74 9.39 -4.50 0.28
N ASP A 75 10.14 -5.52 -0.12
CA ASP A 75 10.66 -6.47 0.84
C ASP A 75 12.18 -6.52 0.75
N ARG A 76 12.79 -6.92 1.86
CA ARG A 76 14.23 -7.08 1.96
C ARG A 76 14.50 -8.36 2.72
N LYS A 77 15.27 -9.24 2.10
CA LYS A 77 15.64 -10.49 2.74
C LYS A 77 16.88 -10.31 3.59
N GLU A 78 16.84 -10.89 4.77
CA GLU A 78 17.99 -10.88 5.66
C GLU A 78 18.03 -12.24 6.35
N GLY A 79 18.90 -13.12 5.88
CA GLY A 79 18.91 -14.49 6.38
C GLY A 79 17.59 -15.18 6.08
N ASN A 80 16.96 -15.71 7.12
CA ASN A 80 15.67 -16.37 7.00
C ASN A 80 14.49 -15.40 7.16
N TRP A 81 14.77 -14.13 7.37
CA TRP A 81 13.75 -13.14 7.63
C TRP A 81 13.50 -12.29 6.40
N VAL A 82 12.25 -11.89 6.24
CA VAL A 82 11.88 -10.93 5.21
C VAL A 82 11.26 -9.73 5.90
N HIS A 83 11.83 -8.57 5.64
CA HIS A 83 11.37 -7.31 6.21
C HIS A 83 10.62 -6.53 5.13
N TYR A 84 9.48 -6.01 5.49
CA TYR A 84 8.65 -5.21 4.59
C TYR A 84 8.67 -3.75 5.01
N SER A 85 8.71 -2.88 4.03
CA SER A 85 8.71 -1.44 4.29
C SER A 85 7.93 -0.74 3.18
N LEU A 86 7.54 0.50 3.44
CA LEU A 86 6.90 1.30 2.41
C LEU A 86 7.96 1.74 1.40
N THR A 87 7.60 1.71 0.13
CA THR A 87 8.41 2.36 -0.90
C THR A 87 8.24 3.87 -0.77
N ASP A 88 9.02 4.65 -1.52
CA ASP A 88 8.83 6.10 -1.55
C ASP A 88 7.41 6.45 -1.99
N GLU A 89 6.91 5.74 -2.99
CA GLU A 89 5.54 5.93 -3.45
C GLU A 89 4.55 5.53 -2.36
N GLY A 90 4.82 4.42 -1.66
CA GLY A 90 3.99 3.98 -0.55
C GLY A 90 3.93 5.01 0.56
N LYS A 91 5.06 5.63 0.88
CA LYS A 91 5.11 6.68 1.91
C LYS A 91 4.26 7.87 1.49
N ARG A 92 4.40 8.30 0.25
CA ARG A 92 3.66 9.44 -0.27
C ARG A 92 2.16 9.18 -0.23
N ILE A 93 1.73 8.04 -0.75
CA ILE A 93 0.32 7.67 -0.80
C ILE A 93 -0.26 7.51 0.60
N THR A 94 0.47 6.80 1.47
CA THR A 94 -0.02 6.55 2.82
C THR A 94 -0.16 7.85 3.60
N ASN A 95 0.82 8.74 3.45
CA ASN A 95 0.73 10.05 4.11
C ASN A 95 -0.49 10.83 3.64
N LEU A 96 -0.79 10.81 2.35
CA LEU A 96 -1.95 11.48 1.82
C LEU A 96 -3.24 10.87 2.38
N LEU A 97 -3.32 9.54 2.42
CA LEU A 97 -4.52 8.85 2.91
C LEU A 97 -4.79 9.18 4.37
N PHE A 98 -3.76 9.22 5.19
CA PHE A 98 -3.94 9.46 6.62
C PHE A 98 -4.05 10.93 6.98
N GLN A 99 -4.09 11.80 6.00
CA GLN A 99 -4.40 13.21 6.21
C GLN A 99 -5.86 13.55 5.92
N ILE A 100 -6.63 12.58 5.49
CA ILE A 100 -8.03 12.81 5.17
C ILE A 100 -8.87 13.16 6.41
#